data_d0210e0d29737b6897cab907a1fd6482
#
_entry.id   d0210e0d29737b6897cab907a1fd6482
#
_cell.length_a   1.000
_cell.length_b   1.000
_cell.length_c   1.000
_cell.angle_alpha   90.00
_cell.angle_beta   90.00
_cell.angle_gamma   90.00
#
_symmetry.space_group_name_H-M   'P 1'
#
loop_
_entity.id
_entity.type
_entity.pdbx_description
1 polymer ?
#
loop_
_entity_poly.entity_id
_entity_poly.type
_entity_poly.pdbx_seq_one_letter_code
_entity_poly.pdbx_strand_id
1 'polypeptide(L)'
;MRDHIEVIVGSHGDPEVVDRAFEGADAVFWLVPPDSSLTPADRWSGFTRPATKALATHGVGHVVGVSALGRGTPFADRAGLVTASLAMDDLIAETGVAYRALANPSFFENLLEEADSIRENGVFTDVVDADRKAPLVAVADIAAAAARLLLDRSWTGVADVPVLGPQDLSPHDLARIMTEQLGRPVRYERQPLEEMRIALVGYGLDETFVQGIADMKQAKDNGLDAGVTRTADTASPTTFEQWCADILKPAVLP
;
A
#
# COMPACT_ATOMS: atom_id res chain seq x y z
N MET A 1 5.56 18.95 -20.64
CA MET A 1 5.11 17.62 -20.19
C MET A 1 3.61 17.56 -19.85
N ARG A 2 2.86 18.68 -19.85
CA ARG A 2 1.40 18.69 -19.63
C ARG A 2 0.57 18.49 -20.93
N ASP A 3 1.18 18.60 -22.09
CA ASP A 3 0.46 18.65 -23.38
C ASP A 3 0.05 17.27 -23.94
N HIS A 4 0.28 16.19 -23.18
CA HIS A 4 -0.04 14.81 -23.56
C HIS A 4 -0.85 14.05 -22.50
N ILE A 5 -1.46 14.76 -21.55
CA ILE A 5 -2.31 14.14 -20.52
C ILE A 5 -3.77 14.43 -20.88
N GLU A 6 -4.52 13.38 -21.14
CA GLU A 6 -5.98 13.42 -21.21
C GLU A 6 -6.56 13.11 -19.82
N VAL A 7 -7.51 13.92 -19.38
CA VAL A 7 -8.20 13.74 -18.10
C VAL A 7 -9.64 13.32 -18.37
N ILE A 8 -9.99 12.11 -17.92
CA ILE A 8 -11.36 11.59 -17.95
C ILE A 8 -11.97 11.84 -16.57
N VAL A 9 -12.96 12.72 -16.51
CA VAL A 9 -13.66 13.05 -15.27
C VAL A 9 -14.63 11.95 -14.89
N GLY A 10 -14.53 11.45 -13.67
CA GLY A 10 -15.39 10.41 -13.10
C GLY A 10 -14.61 9.45 -12.19
N SER A 11 -15.31 8.48 -11.62
CA SER A 11 -14.70 7.42 -10.83
C SER A 11 -14.22 6.30 -11.76
N HIS A 12 -12.98 5.84 -11.59
CA HIS A 12 -12.48 4.67 -12.33
C HIS A 12 -13.04 3.33 -11.79
N GLY A 13 -13.94 3.36 -10.81
CA GLY A 13 -14.84 2.26 -10.47
C GLY A 13 -16.15 2.26 -11.28
N ASP A 14 -16.40 3.31 -12.08
CA ASP A 14 -17.58 3.41 -12.93
C ASP A 14 -17.33 2.71 -14.27
N PRO A 15 -18.22 1.78 -14.71
CA PRO A 15 -18.07 1.07 -15.97
C PRO A 15 -17.90 1.96 -17.20
N GLU A 16 -18.63 3.07 -17.29
CA GLU A 16 -18.56 3.96 -18.45
C GLU A 16 -17.24 4.76 -18.48
N VAL A 17 -16.71 5.08 -17.30
CA VAL A 17 -15.45 5.83 -17.16
C VAL A 17 -14.27 4.94 -17.51
N VAL A 18 -14.20 3.71 -16.97
CA VAL A 18 -13.10 2.77 -17.29
C VAL A 18 -13.16 2.31 -18.74
N ASP A 19 -14.34 2.12 -19.30
CA ASP A 19 -14.48 1.74 -20.72
C ASP A 19 -13.83 2.79 -21.63
N ARG A 20 -14.15 4.07 -21.42
CA ARG A 20 -13.51 5.18 -22.14
C ARG A 20 -12.02 5.32 -21.85
N ALA A 21 -11.61 5.10 -20.59
CA ALA A 21 -10.23 5.26 -20.19
C ALA A 21 -9.30 4.18 -20.78
N PHE A 22 -9.84 3.00 -21.06
CA PHE A 22 -9.05 1.88 -21.59
C PHE A 22 -9.08 1.79 -23.12
N GLU A 23 -9.90 2.59 -23.79
CA GLU A 23 -9.91 2.69 -25.25
C GLU A 23 -8.53 3.13 -25.77
N GLY A 24 -7.85 2.25 -26.50
CA GLY A 24 -6.52 2.49 -27.05
C GLY A 24 -5.37 2.45 -26.03
N ALA A 25 -5.62 2.06 -24.78
CA ALA A 25 -4.59 1.92 -23.78
C ALA A 25 -3.79 0.61 -23.97
N ASP A 26 -2.47 0.71 -24.11
CA ASP A 26 -1.56 -0.45 -24.16
C ASP A 26 -1.30 -1.06 -22.78
N ALA A 27 -1.27 -0.22 -21.74
CA ALA A 27 -0.98 -0.61 -20.38
C ALA A 27 -1.75 0.25 -19.36
N VAL A 28 -2.06 -0.34 -18.22
CA VAL A 28 -2.81 0.31 -17.14
C VAL A 28 -2.02 0.24 -15.84
N PHE A 29 -1.92 1.36 -15.13
CA PHE A 29 -1.58 1.40 -13.71
C PHE A 29 -2.87 1.37 -12.89
N TRP A 30 -3.06 0.32 -12.10
CA TRP A 30 -4.28 0.13 -11.33
C TRP A 30 -4.05 0.45 -9.85
N LEU A 31 -4.76 1.43 -9.34
CA LEU A 31 -4.73 1.85 -7.94
C LEU A 31 -6.16 2.05 -7.44
N VAL A 32 -6.55 1.32 -6.40
CA VAL A 32 -7.85 1.48 -5.75
C VAL A 32 -7.81 2.71 -4.83
N PRO A 33 -8.79 3.63 -4.92
CA PRO A 33 -8.81 4.83 -4.08
C PRO A 33 -9.11 4.48 -2.61
N PRO A 34 -8.71 5.34 -1.66
CA PRO A 34 -9.10 5.19 -0.27
C PRO A 34 -10.59 5.50 -0.10
N ASP A 35 -11.39 4.49 0.24
CA ASP A 35 -12.80 4.64 0.60
C ASP A 35 -13.12 3.73 1.78
N SER A 36 -13.21 4.32 2.97
CA SER A 36 -13.49 3.62 4.23
C SER A 36 -14.98 3.42 4.51
N SER A 37 -15.86 3.88 3.62
CA SER A 37 -17.30 3.65 3.69
C SER A 37 -17.74 2.32 3.08
N LEU A 38 -16.84 1.66 2.33
CA LEU A 38 -17.09 0.38 1.69
C LEU A 38 -16.51 -0.77 2.50
N THR A 39 -17.12 -1.96 2.36
CA THR A 39 -16.50 -3.18 2.87
C THR A 39 -15.16 -3.43 2.18
N PRO A 40 -14.20 -4.15 2.79
CA PRO A 40 -12.95 -4.49 2.11
C PRO A 40 -13.17 -5.18 0.75
N ALA A 41 -14.12 -6.09 0.63
CA ALA A 41 -14.42 -6.78 -0.62
C ALA A 41 -14.96 -5.82 -1.70
N ASP A 42 -15.89 -4.93 -1.35
CA ASP A 42 -16.45 -3.97 -2.29
C ASP A 42 -15.42 -2.94 -2.73
N ARG A 43 -14.57 -2.50 -1.80
CA ARG A 43 -13.51 -1.54 -2.09
C ARG A 43 -12.48 -2.07 -3.09
N TRP A 44 -12.02 -3.31 -2.95
CA TRP A 44 -11.02 -3.89 -3.84
C TRP A 44 -11.63 -4.60 -5.03
N SER A 45 -12.25 -5.75 -4.81
CA SER A 45 -12.80 -6.57 -5.89
C SER A 45 -14.03 -5.94 -6.54
N GLY A 46 -14.95 -5.37 -5.73
CA GLY A 46 -16.16 -4.71 -6.25
C GLY A 46 -15.80 -3.53 -7.15
N PHE A 47 -14.90 -2.66 -6.69
CA PHE A 47 -14.40 -1.51 -7.44
C PHE A 47 -13.66 -1.91 -8.72
N THR A 48 -12.94 -3.02 -8.72
CA THR A 48 -12.12 -3.49 -9.85
C THR A 48 -12.91 -4.25 -10.91
N ARG A 49 -14.08 -4.82 -10.59
CA ARG A 49 -14.89 -5.61 -11.54
C ARG A 49 -15.19 -4.91 -12.87
N PRO A 50 -15.56 -3.61 -12.93
CA PRO A 50 -15.72 -2.92 -14.20
C PRO A 50 -14.45 -2.90 -15.04
N ALA A 51 -13.30 -2.67 -14.41
CA ALA A 51 -12.02 -2.65 -15.10
C ALA A 51 -11.67 -4.00 -15.73
N THR A 52 -11.94 -5.14 -15.08
CA THR A 52 -11.64 -6.46 -15.68
C THR A 52 -12.39 -6.70 -16.99
N LYS A 53 -13.63 -6.22 -17.09
CA LYS A 53 -14.38 -6.28 -18.34
C LYS A 53 -13.77 -5.38 -19.41
N ALA A 54 -13.41 -4.15 -19.05
CA ALA A 54 -12.81 -3.18 -19.99
C ALA A 54 -11.43 -3.64 -20.47
N LEU A 55 -10.60 -4.27 -19.62
CA LEU A 55 -9.32 -4.88 -20.01
C LEU A 55 -9.49 -5.86 -21.18
N ALA A 56 -10.46 -6.76 -21.07
CA ALA A 56 -10.75 -7.74 -22.12
C ALA A 56 -11.35 -7.08 -23.38
N THR A 57 -12.26 -6.11 -23.23
CA THR A 57 -12.94 -5.43 -24.34
C THR A 57 -11.96 -4.65 -25.20
N HIS A 58 -11.02 -3.93 -24.59
CA HIS A 58 -10.08 -3.05 -25.28
C HIS A 58 -8.73 -3.72 -25.58
N GLY A 59 -8.53 -4.97 -25.15
CA GLY A 59 -7.31 -5.72 -25.44
C GLY A 59 -6.07 -5.11 -24.77
N VAL A 60 -6.22 -4.55 -23.55
CA VAL A 60 -5.10 -4.02 -22.78
C VAL A 60 -4.06 -5.12 -22.56
N GLY A 61 -2.80 -4.87 -22.93
CA GLY A 61 -1.76 -5.88 -22.89
C GLY A 61 -1.14 -6.10 -21.51
N HIS A 62 -1.03 -5.04 -20.71
CA HIS A 62 -0.31 -5.08 -19.44
C HIS A 62 -1.03 -4.29 -18.34
N VAL A 63 -1.02 -4.84 -17.13
CA VAL A 63 -1.52 -4.13 -15.93
C VAL A 63 -0.47 -4.21 -14.83
N VAL A 64 -0.20 -3.07 -14.20
CA VAL A 64 0.60 -2.97 -12.97
C VAL A 64 -0.32 -2.49 -11.87
N GLY A 65 -0.57 -3.31 -10.86
CA GLY A 65 -1.47 -2.98 -9.74
C GLY A 65 -0.73 -2.77 -8.43
N VAL A 66 -1.24 -1.86 -7.60
CA VAL A 66 -0.75 -1.70 -6.22
C VAL A 66 -1.42 -2.75 -5.34
N SER A 67 -0.60 -3.59 -4.74
CA SER A 67 -1.01 -4.71 -3.89
C SER A 67 -0.19 -4.77 -2.60
N ALA A 68 -0.31 -5.86 -1.85
CA ALA A 68 0.33 -6.05 -0.57
C ALA A 68 1.14 -7.35 -0.50
N LEU A 69 2.12 -7.39 0.39
CA LEU A 69 2.76 -8.64 0.81
C LEU A 69 1.76 -9.55 1.52
N GLY A 70 2.04 -10.84 1.56
CA GLY A 70 1.26 -11.81 2.33
C GLY A 70 0.83 -13.03 1.55
N ARG A 71 0.87 -13.02 0.21
CA ARG A 71 0.51 -14.17 -0.62
C ARG A 71 1.38 -15.39 -0.26
N GLY A 72 0.72 -16.53 -0.10
CA GLY A 72 1.37 -17.78 0.26
C GLY A 72 1.76 -17.92 1.74
N THR A 73 1.48 -16.95 2.58
CA THR A 73 1.65 -17.06 4.03
C THR A 73 0.43 -17.71 4.68
N PRO A 74 0.57 -18.29 5.90
CA PRO A 74 -0.57 -18.87 6.62
C PRO A 74 -1.57 -17.81 7.12
N PHE A 75 -1.31 -16.53 6.89
CA PHE A 75 -2.16 -15.40 7.30
C PHE A 75 -2.97 -14.81 6.14
N ALA A 76 -2.61 -15.11 4.87
CA ALA A 76 -3.16 -14.48 3.67
C ALA A 76 -4.71 -14.44 3.65
N ASP A 77 -5.38 -15.52 4.08
CA ASP A 77 -6.84 -15.66 4.04
C ASP A 77 -7.57 -14.93 5.19
N ARG A 78 -6.83 -14.36 6.16
CA ARG A 78 -7.38 -13.71 7.35
C ARG A 78 -6.64 -12.43 7.74
N ALA A 79 -6.08 -11.76 6.76
CA ALA A 79 -5.35 -10.50 6.92
C ALA A 79 -6.18 -9.27 6.52
N GLY A 80 -7.50 -9.35 6.61
CA GLY A 80 -8.41 -8.24 6.42
C GLY A 80 -8.21 -7.49 5.10
N LEU A 81 -7.73 -6.25 5.16
CA LEU A 81 -7.50 -5.43 3.95
C LEU A 81 -6.50 -6.06 2.99
N VAL A 82 -5.47 -6.76 3.49
CA VAL A 82 -4.52 -7.48 2.63
C VAL A 82 -5.22 -8.63 1.91
N THR A 83 -6.04 -9.43 2.61
CA THR A 83 -6.84 -10.50 1.97
C THR A 83 -7.69 -9.95 0.82
N ALA A 84 -8.35 -8.81 1.03
CA ALA A 84 -9.15 -8.17 -0.02
C ALA A 84 -8.31 -7.66 -1.20
N SER A 85 -7.11 -7.12 -0.94
CA SER A 85 -6.17 -6.71 -1.98
C SER A 85 -5.68 -7.90 -2.82
N LEU A 86 -5.33 -9.02 -2.18
CA LEU A 86 -4.92 -10.24 -2.88
C LEU A 86 -6.04 -10.84 -3.73
N ALA A 87 -7.29 -10.77 -3.26
CA ALA A 87 -8.47 -11.18 -4.05
C ALA A 87 -8.70 -10.29 -5.28
N MET A 88 -8.38 -9.00 -5.19
CA MET A 88 -8.37 -8.10 -6.35
C MET A 88 -7.30 -8.52 -7.38
N ASP A 89 -6.11 -8.89 -6.93
CA ASP A 89 -5.05 -9.37 -7.83
C ASP A 89 -5.49 -10.63 -8.59
N ASP A 90 -6.13 -11.57 -7.89
CA ASP A 90 -6.65 -12.80 -8.50
C ASP A 90 -7.72 -12.46 -9.55
N LEU A 91 -8.61 -11.52 -9.26
CA LEU A 91 -9.64 -11.04 -10.19
C LEU A 91 -9.04 -10.43 -11.47
N ILE A 92 -7.95 -9.66 -11.36
CA ILE A 92 -7.25 -9.11 -12.53
C ILE A 92 -6.54 -10.24 -13.29
N ALA A 93 -5.86 -11.14 -12.59
CA ALA A 93 -5.14 -12.26 -13.19
C ALA A 93 -6.04 -13.21 -13.99
N GLU A 94 -7.28 -13.43 -13.52
CA GLU A 94 -8.30 -14.25 -14.22
C GLU A 94 -8.67 -13.72 -15.61
N THR A 95 -8.43 -12.43 -15.90
CA THR A 95 -8.66 -11.87 -17.25
C THR A 95 -7.68 -12.39 -18.30
N GLY A 96 -6.55 -12.98 -17.87
CA GLY A 96 -5.47 -13.42 -18.76
C GLY A 96 -4.54 -12.29 -19.22
N VAL A 97 -4.73 -11.03 -18.78
CA VAL A 97 -3.81 -9.93 -19.04
C VAL A 97 -2.44 -10.20 -18.41
N ALA A 98 -1.37 -9.71 -19.02
CA ALA A 98 -0.08 -9.72 -18.35
C ALA A 98 -0.15 -8.80 -17.12
N TYR A 99 0.05 -9.36 -15.91
CA TYR A 99 -0.18 -8.64 -14.65
C TYR A 99 1.06 -8.67 -13.74
N ARG A 100 1.37 -7.51 -13.16
CA ARG A 100 2.36 -7.38 -12.08
C ARG A 100 1.68 -6.73 -10.88
N ALA A 101 1.52 -7.51 -9.80
CA ALA A 101 1.10 -7.02 -8.49
C ALA A 101 2.33 -6.46 -7.76
N LEU A 102 2.38 -5.15 -7.52
CA LEU A 102 3.39 -4.55 -6.65
C LEU A 102 3.08 -4.96 -5.22
N ALA A 103 3.72 -6.01 -4.74
CA ALA A 103 3.52 -6.56 -3.41
C ALA A 103 4.28 -5.74 -2.38
N ASN A 104 3.59 -4.79 -1.77
CA ASN A 104 4.19 -3.80 -0.87
C ASN A 104 4.01 -4.17 0.60
N PRO A 105 5.01 -3.88 1.46
CA PRO A 105 4.85 -3.82 2.91
C PRO A 105 4.08 -2.54 3.32
N SER A 106 4.14 -2.19 4.61
CA SER A 106 3.65 -0.88 5.09
C SER A 106 4.48 0.27 4.51
N PHE A 107 3.82 1.41 4.25
CA PHE A 107 4.48 2.59 3.67
C PHE A 107 5.05 3.49 4.76
N PHE A 108 6.20 4.13 4.48
CA PHE A 108 6.72 5.19 5.35
C PHE A 108 5.72 6.33 5.50
N GLU A 109 5.00 6.66 4.44
CA GLU A 109 4.01 7.75 4.37
C GLU A 109 2.85 7.59 5.36
N ASN A 110 2.57 6.38 5.86
CA ASN A 110 1.56 6.17 6.91
C ASN A 110 1.93 6.93 8.20
N LEU A 111 3.21 7.19 8.45
CA LEU A 111 3.66 7.99 9.60
C LEU A 111 3.33 9.49 9.47
N LEU A 112 2.93 9.97 8.31
CA LEU A 112 2.44 11.34 8.16
C LEU A 112 1.09 11.56 8.86
N GLU A 113 0.30 10.51 9.06
CA GLU A 113 -0.93 10.54 9.85
C GLU A 113 -0.65 10.84 11.33
N GLU A 114 0.56 10.51 11.80
CA GLU A 114 1.04 10.74 13.16
C GLU A 114 1.83 12.07 13.30
N ALA A 115 1.97 12.87 12.22
CA ALA A 115 2.83 14.04 12.20
C ALA A 115 2.49 15.06 13.30
N ASP A 116 1.20 15.29 13.58
CA ASP A 116 0.75 16.20 14.63
C ASP A 116 1.10 15.67 16.02
N SER A 117 0.88 14.38 16.29
CA SER A 117 1.25 13.75 17.56
C SER A 117 2.76 13.74 17.78
N ILE A 118 3.53 13.47 16.73
CA ILE A 118 5.00 13.55 16.76
C ILE A 118 5.44 14.99 17.05
N ARG A 119 4.82 16.00 16.42
CA ARG A 119 5.13 17.42 16.62
C ARG A 119 4.81 17.89 18.03
N GLU A 120 3.64 17.53 18.55
CA GLU A 120 3.15 18.06 19.82
C GLU A 120 3.68 17.29 21.03
N ASN A 121 3.70 15.96 20.93
CA ASN A 121 3.95 15.06 22.04
C ASN A 121 5.23 14.24 21.92
N GLY A 122 5.86 14.20 20.72
CA GLY A 122 6.99 13.32 20.47
C GLY A 122 6.59 11.84 20.49
N VAL A 123 5.37 11.51 20.08
CA VAL A 123 4.81 10.14 20.14
C VAL A 123 4.20 9.76 18.80
N PHE A 124 4.38 8.51 18.41
CA PHE A 124 3.54 7.85 17.40
C PHE A 124 3.06 6.50 17.95
N THR A 125 1.92 6.05 17.45
CA THR A 125 1.24 4.85 17.96
C THR A 125 1.01 3.81 16.88
N ASP A 126 1.05 2.54 17.25
CA ASP A 126 0.53 1.43 16.47
C ASP A 126 0.20 0.26 17.44
N VAL A 127 -0.44 -0.78 16.94
CA VAL A 127 -0.76 -1.99 17.71
C VAL A 127 0.33 -3.06 17.62
N VAL A 128 1.30 -2.90 16.72
CA VAL A 128 2.38 -3.85 16.47
C VAL A 128 3.38 -3.88 17.64
N ASP A 129 3.96 -5.06 17.90
CA ASP A 129 4.99 -5.20 18.91
C ASP A 129 6.19 -4.27 18.64
N ALA A 130 6.66 -3.59 19.69
CA ALA A 130 7.68 -2.55 19.61
C ALA A 130 9.01 -3.00 18.98
N ASP A 131 9.34 -4.28 19.12
CA ASP A 131 10.58 -4.89 18.62
C ASP A 131 10.36 -5.75 17.35
N ARG A 132 9.13 -5.82 16.87
CA ARG A 132 8.79 -6.55 15.64
C ARG A 132 9.42 -5.87 14.43
N LYS A 133 10.44 -6.49 13.86
CA LYS A 133 11.05 -6.03 12.61
C LYS A 133 10.22 -6.49 11.42
N ALA A 134 9.95 -5.55 10.53
CA ALA A 134 9.24 -5.79 9.28
C ALA A 134 9.80 -4.88 8.17
N PRO A 135 9.67 -5.28 6.90
CA PRO A 135 9.97 -4.39 5.79
C PRO A 135 9.00 -3.22 5.77
N LEU A 136 9.48 -2.07 5.33
CA LEU A 136 8.71 -0.89 4.99
C LEU A 136 9.23 -0.34 3.65
N VAL A 137 8.50 0.58 3.02
CA VAL A 137 8.89 1.15 1.73
C VAL A 137 8.40 2.59 1.58
N ALA A 138 9.14 3.43 0.84
CA ALA A 138 8.69 4.75 0.42
C ALA A 138 7.73 4.63 -0.78
N VAL A 139 6.67 5.44 -0.82
CA VAL A 139 5.72 5.51 -1.96
C VAL A 139 6.43 5.90 -3.25
N ALA A 140 7.46 6.75 -3.17
CA ALA A 140 8.28 7.13 -4.34
C ALA A 140 8.97 5.91 -4.99
N ASP A 141 9.43 4.94 -4.20
CA ASP A 141 10.06 3.72 -4.70
C ASP A 141 9.04 2.77 -5.35
N ILE A 142 7.81 2.70 -4.81
CA ILE A 142 6.69 1.98 -5.43
C ILE A 142 6.36 2.59 -6.79
N ALA A 143 6.29 3.92 -6.86
CA ALA A 143 6.04 4.64 -8.12
C ALA A 143 7.16 4.41 -9.15
N ALA A 144 8.43 4.38 -8.72
CA ALA A 144 9.56 4.07 -9.60
C ALA A 144 9.50 2.62 -10.13
N ALA A 145 9.12 1.66 -9.29
CA ALA A 145 8.92 0.26 -9.71
C ALA A 145 7.77 0.15 -10.72
N ALA A 146 6.64 0.82 -10.48
CA ALA A 146 5.51 0.88 -11.39
C ALA A 146 5.93 1.46 -12.76
N ALA A 147 6.61 2.60 -12.75
CA ALA A 147 7.08 3.27 -13.97
C ALA A 147 8.01 2.38 -14.80
N ARG A 148 8.95 1.69 -14.14
CA ARG A 148 9.86 0.75 -14.82
C ARG A 148 9.08 -0.37 -15.53
N LEU A 149 8.11 -0.97 -14.87
CA LEU A 149 7.29 -2.06 -15.42
C LEU A 149 6.38 -1.60 -16.55
N LEU A 150 5.87 -0.38 -16.49
CA LEU A 150 5.03 0.20 -17.54
C LEU A 150 5.83 0.60 -18.78
N LEU A 151 7.10 1.00 -18.60
CA LEU A 151 8.01 1.38 -19.70
C LEU A 151 8.63 0.15 -20.38
N ASP A 152 9.05 -0.86 -19.60
CA ASP A 152 9.52 -2.15 -20.12
C ASP A 152 8.39 -3.18 -20.06
N ARG A 153 7.70 -3.36 -21.17
CA ARG A 153 6.59 -4.31 -21.31
C ARG A 153 6.99 -5.62 -21.96
N SER A 154 8.24 -6.02 -21.83
CA SER A 154 8.75 -7.31 -22.34
C SER A 154 8.28 -8.52 -21.52
N TRP A 155 7.77 -8.28 -20.29
CA TRP A 155 7.29 -9.32 -19.40
C TRP A 155 5.90 -9.83 -19.79
N THR A 156 5.61 -11.08 -19.45
CA THR A 156 4.34 -11.78 -19.74
C THR A 156 3.84 -12.53 -18.50
N GLY A 157 2.62 -13.01 -18.56
CA GLY A 157 2.01 -13.78 -17.47
C GLY A 157 1.79 -12.95 -16.20
N VAL A 158 1.53 -13.62 -15.09
CA VAL A 158 1.19 -13.02 -13.80
C VAL A 158 2.33 -13.24 -12.81
N ALA A 159 2.71 -12.20 -12.06
CA ALA A 159 3.67 -12.35 -10.97
C ALA A 159 3.50 -11.23 -9.92
N ASP A 160 3.80 -11.57 -8.67
CA ASP A 160 4.03 -10.60 -7.61
C ASP A 160 5.44 -9.99 -7.76
N VAL A 161 5.53 -8.70 -7.54
CA VAL A 161 6.78 -7.93 -7.56
C VAL A 161 6.93 -7.26 -6.19
N PRO A 162 7.64 -7.88 -5.24
CA PRO A 162 7.91 -7.25 -3.95
C PRO A 162 8.69 -5.96 -4.13
N VAL A 163 8.27 -4.89 -3.44
CA VAL A 163 8.99 -3.61 -3.39
C VAL A 163 9.32 -3.32 -1.93
N LEU A 164 10.56 -3.59 -1.53
CA LEU A 164 10.99 -3.55 -0.14
C LEU A 164 11.96 -2.40 0.05
N GLY A 165 11.80 -1.62 1.12
CA GLY A 165 12.87 -0.72 1.55
C GLY A 165 14.14 -1.50 1.93
N PRO A 166 15.28 -0.82 2.11
CA PRO A 166 16.58 -1.48 2.25
C PRO A 166 16.73 -2.28 3.56
N GLN A 167 15.88 -2.04 4.55
CA GLN A 167 16.01 -2.60 5.89
C GLN A 167 14.66 -3.06 6.45
N ASP A 168 14.70 -4.07 7.34
CA ASP A 168 13.60 -4.37 8.26
C ASP A 168 13.77 -3.55 9.53
N LEU A 169 12.75 -2.77 9.86
CA LEU A 169 12.76 -1.87 11.01
C LEU A 169 11.62 -2.22 11.97
N SER A 170 11.93 -2.13 13.27
CA SER A 170 10.92 -2.20 14.31
C SER A 170 10.38 -0.80 14.64
N PRO A 171 9.23 -0.67 15.32
CA PRO A 171 8.75 0.61 15.84
C PRO A 171 9.78 1.34 16.72
N HIS A 172 10.57 0.61 17.53
CA HIS A 172 11.69 1.20 18.28
C HIS A 172 12.82 1.70 17.38
N ASP A 173 13.15 1.00 16.28
CA ASP A 173 14.12 1.50 15.28
C ASP A 173 13.61 2.79 14.64
N LEU A 174 12.33 2.85 14.26
CA LEU A 174 11.70 4.06 13.70
C LEU A 174 11.77 5.22 14.70
N ALA A 175 11.43 5.00 15.99
CA ALA A 175 11.51 6.01 17.03
C ALA A 175 12.92 6.58 17.19
N ARG A 176 13.94 5.70 17.21
CA ARG A 176 15.34 6.09 17.30
C ARG A 176 15.76 6.94 16.10
N ILE A 177 15.47 6.50 14.89
CA ILE A 177 15.83 7.22 13.66
C ILE A 177 15.13 8.58 13.62
N MET A 178 13.82 8.65 13.92
CA MET A 178 13.09 9.91 14.01
C MET A 178 13.69 10.86 15.05
N THR A 179 14.09 10.36 16.21
CA THR A 179 14.77 11.16 17.24
C THR A 179 16.04 11.79 16.70
N GLU A 180 16.86 11.03 15.99
CA GLU A 180 18.10 11.51 15.39
C GLU A 180 17.85 12.55 14.28
N GLN A 181 16.89 12.29 13.39
CA GLN A 181 16.61 13.16 12.23
C GLN A 181 15.89 14.45 12.63
N LEU A 182 14.98 14.40 13.61
CA LEU A 182 14.22 15.57 14.08
C LEU A 182 15.00 16.38 15.15
N GLY A 183 16.05 15.80 15.75
CA GLY A 183 16.83 16.44 16.82
C GLY A 183 16.04 16.64 18.11
N ARG A 184 15.00 15.85 18.34
CA ARG A 184 14.14 15.86 19.54
C ARG A 184 13.65 14.45 19.85
N PRO A 185 13.37 14.12 21.11
CA PRO A 185 12.91 12.78 21.49
C PRO A 185 11.59 12.43 20.79
N VAL A 186 11.57 11.25 20.15
CA VAL A 186 10.38 10.60 19.64
C VAL A 186 10.32 9.18 20.22
N ARG A 187 9.17 8.77 20.68
CA ARG A 187 8.95 7.45 21.23
C ARG A 187 7.75 6.77 20.58
N TYR A 188 7.82 5.46 20.53
CA TYR A 188 6.72 4.60 20.14
C TYR A 188 5.87 4.24 21.38
N GLU A 189 4.56 4.28 21.24
CA GLU A 189 3.62 3.76 22.23
C GLU A 189 2.72 2.72 21.57
N ARG A 190 2.82 1.47 22.05
CA ARG A 190 1.93 0.42 21.59
C ARG A 190 0.53 0.65 22.18
N GLN A 191 -0.46 0.83 21.32
CA GLN A 191 -1.86 0.93 21.74
C GLN A 191 -2.57 -0.43 21.68
N PRO A 192 -3.53 -0.70 22.58
CA PRO A 192 -4.39 -1.87 22.50
C PRO A 192 -5.21 -1.85 21.20
N LEU A 193 -5.33 -3.02 20.55
CA LEU A 193 -6.09 -3.17 19.30
C LEU A 193 -7.53 -2.66 19.43
N GLU A 194 -8.17 -2.89 20.58
CA GLU A 194 -9.55 -2.46 20.82
C GLU A 194 -9.68 -0.94 20.94
N GLU A 195 -8.69 -0.27 21.52
CA GLU A 195 -8.68 1.21 21.59
C GLU A 195 -8.55 1.81 20.17
N MET A 196 -7.71 1.24 19.32
CA MET A 196 -7.62 1.63 17.91
C MET A 196 -8.97 1.46 17.22
N ARG A 197 -9.65 0.31 17.40
CA ARG A 197 -10.96 0.05 16.80
C ARG A 197 -12.00 1.08 17.23
N ILE A 198 -12.09 1.36 18.53
CA ILE A 198 -13.03 2.36 19.08
C ILE A 198 -12.75 3.74 18.47
N ALA A 199 -11.48 4.14 18.38
CA ALA A 199 -11.09 5.42 17.79
C ALA A 199 -11.50 5.52 16.32
N LEU A 200 -11.22 4.48 15.51
CA LEU A 200 -11.55 4.47 14.08
C LEU A 200 -13.07 4.51 13.83
N VAL A 201 -13.86 3.78 14.60
CA VAL A 201 -15.34 3.87 14.57
C VAL A 201 -15.79 5.29 14.98
N GLY A 202 -15.15 5.87 15.99
CA GLY A 202 -15.42 7.24 16.43
C GLY A 202 -15.14 8.30 15.37
N TYR A 203 -14.20 8.05 14.45
CA TYR A 203 -13.95 8.89 13.26
C TYR A 203 -14.95 8.64 12.11
N GLY A 204 -15.90 7.73 12.29
CA GLY A 204 -16.98 7.46 11.32
C GLY A 204 -16.62 6.45 10.24
N LEU A 205 -15.56 5.63 10.42
CA LEU A 205 -15.25 4.53 9.51
C LEU A 205 -16.28 3.40 9.69
N ASP A 206 -16.58 2.70 8.58
CA ASP A 206 -17.45 1.52 8.61
C ASP A 206 -16.85 0.41 9.49
N GLU A 207 -17.69 -0.25 10.30
CA GLU A 207 -17.24 -1.29 11.26
C GLU A 207 -16.56 -2.49 10.57
N THR A 208 -17.02 -2.88 9.39
CA THR A 208 -16.39 -3.97 8.60
C THR A 208 -15.03 -3.55 8.08
N PHE A 209 -14.89 -2.28 7.71
CA PHE A 209 -13.61 -1.74 7.29
C PHE A 209 -12.62 -1.67 8.48
N VAL A 210 -13.09 -1.21 9.64
CA VAL A 210 -12.31 -1.19 10.89
C VAL A 210 -11.89 -2.60 11.30
N GLN A 211 -12.78 -3.60 11.18
CA GLN A 211 -12.40 -5.00 11.40
C GLN A 211 -11.32 -5.45 10.42
N GLY A 212 -11.43 -5.06 9.14
CA GLY A 212 -10.41 -5.35 8.14
C GLY A 212 -9.04 -4.74 8.48
N ILE A 213 -9.01 -3.51 9.03
CA ILE A 213 -7.77 -2.89 9.54
C ILE A 213 -7.22 -3.71 10.73
N ALA A 214 -8.07 -4.08 11.68
CA ALA A 214 -7.66 -4.83 12.87
C ALA A 214 -7.05 -6.19 12.50
N ASP A 215 -7.69 -6.93 11.60
CA ASP A 215 -7.20 -8.22 11.11
C ASP A 215 -5.87 -8.08 10.38
N MET A 216 -5.72 -7.05 9.54
CA MET A 216 -4.47 -6.74 8.87
C MET A 216 -3.34 -6.44 9.87
N LYS A 217 -3.60 -5.56 10.84
CA LYS A 217 -2.62 -5.20 11.86
C LYS A 217 -2.19 -6.42 12.69
N GLN A 218 -3.14 -7.25 13.09
CA GLN A 218 -2.85 -8.49 13.82
C GLN A 218 -2.04 -9.48 12.98
N ALA A 219 -2.36 -9.64 11.69
CA ALA A 219 -1.61 -10.50 10.79
C ALA A 219 -0.17 -9.99 10.61
N LYS A 220 0.03 -8.68 10.47
CA LYS A 220 1.35 -8.05 10.38
C LYS A 220 2.16 -8.23 11.67
N ASP A 221 1.55 -8.05 12.85
CA ASP A 221 2.19 -8.34 14.13
C ASP A 221 2.59 -9.81 14.29
N ASN A 222 1.90 -10.72 13.62
CA ASN A 222 2.23 -12.14 13.56
C ASN A 222 3.20 -12.52 12.42
N GLY A 223 3.68 -11.55 11.63
CA GLY A 223 4.72 -11.77 10.62
C GLY A 223 4.19 -11.99 9.20
N LEU A 224 3.02 -11.45 8.86
CA LEU A 224 2.47 -11.49 7.48
C LEU A 224 3.50 -11.03 6.43
N ASP A 225 4.25 -9.96 6.73
CA ASP A 225 5.24 -9.36 5.82
C ASP A 225 6.63 -10.01 5.92
N ALA A 226 6.80 -11.05 6.78
CA ALA A 226 8.07 -11.71 6.96
C ALA A 226 8.35 -12.76 5.87
N GLY A 227 9.63 -13.08 5.67
CA GLY A 227 10.03 -14.20 4.80
C GLY A 227 10.23 -13.84 3.32
N VAL A 228 10.02 -12.58 2.93
CA VAL A 228 10.39 -12.12 1.59
C VAL A 228 11.87 -11.75 1.57
N THR A 229 12.64 -12.46 0.74
CA THR A 229 14.08 -12.21 0.60
C THR A 229 14.33 -10.93 -0.18
N ARG A 230 15.14 -10.02 0.37
CA ARG A 230 15.66 -8.87 -0.38
C ARG A 230 16.70 -9.34 -1.39
N THR A 231 16.49 -8.92 -2.62
CA THR A 231 17.42 -9.08 -3.74
C THR A 231 17.66 -7.72 -4.38
N ALA A 232 18.57 -7.63 -5.32
CA ALA A 232 18.77 -6.42 -6.09
C ALA A 232 17.49 -5.97 -6.84
N ASP A 233 16.61 -6.92 -7.18
CA ASP A 233 15.38 -6.65 -7.91
C ASP A 233 14.21 -6.24 -7.00
N THR A 234 14.22 -6.66 -5.73
CA THR A 234 13.16 -6.39 -4.76
C THR A 234 13.47 -5.26 -3.80
N ALA A 235 14.76 -4.93 -3.61
CA ALA A 235 15.19 -3.83 -2.75
C ALA A 235 15.05 -2.49 -3.45
N SER A 236 14.49 -1.52 -2.75
CA SER A 236 14.42 -0.13 -3.19
C SER A 236 15.43 0.74 -2.43
N PRO A 237 15.86 1.89 -3.00
CA PRO A 237 17.01 2.63 -2.48
C PRO A 237 16.71 3.52 -1.27
N THR A 238 15.47 3.96 -1.08
CA THR A 238 15.15 4.99 -0.09
C THR A 238 15.23 4.43 1.32
N THR A 239 16.17 4.91 2.13
CA THR A 239 16.25 4.56 3.55
C THR A 239 15.23 5.34 4.37
N PHE A 240 14.87 4.83 5.54
CA PHE A 240 13.96 5.53 6.44
C PHE A 240 14.56 6.84 6.96
N GLU A 241 15.88 6.88 7.19
CA GLU A 241 16.62 8.10 7.55
C GLU A 241 16.47 9.20 6.49
N GLN A 242 16.65 8.83 5.22
CA GLN A 242 16.51 9.77 4.11
C GLN A 242 15.07 10.26 3.99
N TRP A 243 14.09 9.35 4.05
CA TRP A 243 12.68 9.71 4.02
C TRP A 243 12.29 10.62 5.20
N CYS A 244 12.80 10.34 6.42
CA CYS A 244 12.58 11.22 7.57
C CYS A 244 13.14 12.63 7.33
N ALA A 245 14.33 12.76 6.77
CA ALA A 245 14.95 14.05 6.51
C ALA A 245 14.18 14.86 5.45
N ASP A 246 13.76 14.20 4.38
CA ASP A 246 13.21 14.85 3.20
C ASP A 246 11.69 15.08 3.28
N ILE A 247 10.96 14.20 3.97
CA ILE A 247 9.49 14.19 3.98
C ILE A 247 8.92 14.43 5.39
N LEU A 248 9.30 13.63 6.38
CA LEU A 248 8.69 13.73 7.71
C LEU A 248 9.12 15.02 8.43
N LYS A 249 10.39 15.37 8.36
CA LYS A 249 10.93 16.55 9.06
C LYS A 249 10.26 17.85 8.65
N PRO A 250 10.05 18.15 7.36
CA PRO A 250 9.27 19.33 6.96
C PRO A 250 7.80 19.29 7.41
N ALA A 251 7.20 18.11 7.55
CA ALA A 251 5.82 17.97 8.03
C ALA A 251 5.67 18.18 9.54
N VAL A 252 6.71 17.83 10.30
CA VAL A 252 6.73 17.91 11.78
C VAL A 252 7.31 19.24 12.28
N LEU A 253 8.35 19.74 11.60
CA LEU A 253 9.08 20.96 11.97
C LEU A 253 8.93 21.99 10.83
N PRO A 254 7.89 22.82 10.84
CA PRO A 254 7.64 23.84 9.82
C PRO A 254 8.70 24.95 9.79
#